data_e85b86827a2436d9031eb7d58755561a
#
_entry.id   e85b86827a2436d9031eb7d58755561a
#
_cell.length_a   1.000
_cell.length_b   1.000
_cell.length_c   1.000
_cell.angle_alpha   90.00
_cell.angle_beta   90.00
_cell.angle_gamma   90.00
#
_symmetry.space_group_name_H-M   'P 1'
#
loop_
_entity.id
_entity.type
_entity.pdbx_description
1 polymer ?
#
loop_
_entity_poly.entity_id
_entity_poly.type
_entity_poly.pdbx_seq_one_letter_code
_entity_poly.pdbx_strand_id
1 'polypeptide(L)'
;MIINSYFGFSIEVFFFLVKRKWCVILEKKAEELRMKIVRRIFVDGLSGMTIGWFCTFVIGTILQQIGNWIGGDAGGMLQTGAAARKVFAGAAIGAGMAYKLGESALTASAAAAAGMIGAYSTQILDGSILTDGKIVLDGPGQPLTAFAAAYIGIEIGRIIAGQIRPARFLAPFLTIIIGGGAGILISPYIEGLIGEIGKMIQWGTQQEPWLMGIVVAVLMGIVCTLPVNPAAVASMLNFSGIAAGAAAIGCSAQMVGFAAAGLRENGIGGFLAQGIGTSMLQLPNILRRPWIWIPSIVSSGILGAVSTVLLKMPNSSLGAVMGTMGLSGAVSG
;
A
#
# COMPACT_ATOMS: atom_id res chain seq x y z
N MET A 1 -34.81 45.31 -45.24
CA MET A 1 -34.13 45.49 -43.93
C MET A 1 -34.48 44.40 -42.88
N ILE A 2 -35.66 43.78 -42.94
CA ILE A 2 -36.09 42.77 -41.97
C ILE A 2 -35.47 41.38 -42.18
N ILE A 3 -35.15 40.99 -43.43
CA ILE A 3 -34.57 39.66 -43.76
C ILE A 3 -33.15 39.48 -43.27
N ASN A 4 -32.31 40.54 -43.23
CA ASN A 4 -30.95 40.45 -42.72
C ASN A 4 -30.85 40.31 -41.19
N SER A 5 -31.86 40.73 -40.42
CA SER A 5 -31.90 40.62 -38.99
C SER A 5 -32.22 39.18 -38.55
N TYR A 6 -33.06 38.46 -39.27
CA TYR A 6 -33.36 37.05 -38.96
C TYR A 6 -32.23 36.10 -39.29
N PHE A 7 -31.43 36.39 -40.32
CA PHE A 7 -30.30 35.56 -40.72
C PHE A 7 -29.11 35.72 -39.73
N GLY A 8 -28.88 36.92 -39.20
CA GLY A 8 -27.87 37.15 -38.15
C GLY A 8 -28.21 36.45 -36.85
N PHE A 9 -29.45 36.54 -36.40
CA PHE A 9 -29.91 35.90 -35.17
C PHE A 9 -29.86 34.35 -35.27
N SER A 10 -30.18 33.75 -36.42
CA SER A 10 -30.06 32.30 -36.62
C SER A 10 -28.62 31.81 -36.55
N ILE A 11 -27.68 32.57 -37.10
CA ILE A 11 -26.25 32.22 -37.09
C ILE A 11 -25.67 32.31 -35.68
N GLU A 12 -25.99 33.36 -34.92
CA GLU A 12 -25.53 33.49 -33.55
C GLU A 12 -26.07 32.37 -32.62
N VAL A 13 -27.37 32.05 -32.74
CA VAL A 13 -27.97 30.95 -32.03
C VAL A 13 -27.35 29.60 -32.40
N PHE A 14 -27.06 29.38 -33.68
CA PHE A 14 -26.38 28.19 -34.16
C PHE A 14 -24.95 28.08 -33.57
N PHE A 15 -24.17 29.16 -33.62
CA PHE A 15 -22.83 29.19 -33.02
C PHE A 15 -22.85 29.02 -31.51
N PHE A 16 -23.82 29.60 -30.80
CA PHE A 16 -24.00 29.44 -29.39
C PHE A 16 -24.36 27.98 -29.02
N LEU A 17 -25.24 27.33 -29.77
CA LEU A 17 -25.62 25.92 -29.56
C LEU A 17 -24.46 24.97 -29.88
N VAL A 18 -23.70 25.24 -30.94
CA VAL A 18 -22.49 24.48 -31.30
C VAL A 18 -21.44 24.62 -30.19
N LYS A 19 -21.15 25.85 -29.75
CA LYS A 19 -20.19 26.11 -28.67
C LYS A 19 -20.59 25.42 -27.37
N ARG A 20 -21.87 25.49 -26.99
CA ARG A 20 -22.41 24.80 -25.82
C ARG A 20 -22.28 23.29 -25.93
N LYS A 21 -22.58 22.71 -27.10
CA LYS A 21 -22.45 21.27 -27.35
C LYS A 21 -20.98 20.82 -27.29
N TRP A 22 -20.06 21.61 -27.81
CA TRP A 22 -18.60 21.35 -27.71
C TRP A 22 -18.09 21.45 -26.27
N CYS A 23 -18.52 22.45 -25.48
CA CYS A 23 -18.17 22.53 -24.06
C CYS A 23 -18.61 21.29 -23.30
N VAL A 24 -19.86 20.85 -23.47
CA VAL A 24 -20.37 19.65 -22.80
C VAL A 24 -19.63 18.37 -23.22
N ILE A 25 -19.25 18.27 -24.51
CA ILE A 25 -18.47 17.14 -25.01
C ILE A 25 -17.06 17.14 -24.42
N LEU A 26 -16.41 18.32 -24.34
CA LEU A 26 -15.08 18.46 -23.77
C LEU A 26 -15.07 18.20 -22.26
N GLU A 27 -16.08 18.68 -21.52
CA GLU A 27 -16.25 18.37 -20.09
C GLU A 27 -16.42 16.87 -19.86
N LYS A 28 -17.30 16.23 -20.61
CA LYS A 28 -17.53 14.78 -20.51
C LYS A 28 -16.27 13.98 -20.84
N LYS A 29 -15.53 14.38 -21.85
CA LYS A 29 -14.26 13.76 -22.23
C LYS A 29 -13.16 13.98 -21.18
N ALA A 30 -13.14 15.14 -20.54
CA ALA A 30 -12.23 15.45 -19.44
C ALA A 30 -12.58 14.63 -18.18
N GLU A 31 -13.87 14.46 -17.86
CA GLU A 31 -14.32 13.58 -16.78
C GLU A 31 -13.95 12.11 -17.03
N GLU A 32 -14.21 11.61 -18.24
CA GLU A 32 -13.82 10.25 -18.62
C GLU A 32 -12.30 10.04 -18.51
N LEU A 33 -11.51 11.02 -18.89
CA LEU A 33 -10.05 10.96 -18.78
C LEU A 33 -9.61 10.97 -17.30
N ARG A 34 -10.20 11.86 -16.49
CA ARG A 34 -9.95 11.89 -15.04
C ARG A 34 -10.29 10.56 -14.38
N MET A 35 -11.46 10.01 -14.68
CA MET A 35 -11.88 8.70 -14.16
C MET A 35 -10.94 7.57 -14.57
N LYS A 36 -10.45 7.57 -15.81
CA LYS A 36 -9.45 6.61 -16.29
C LYS A 36 -8.12 6.72 -15.53
N ILE A 37 -7.65 7.95 -15.31
CA ILE A 37 -6.40 8.20 -14.55
C ILE A 37 -6.56 7.74 -13.10
N VAL A 38 -7.63 8.17 -12.43
CA VAL A 38 -7.92 7.78 -11.05
C VAL A 38 -8.00 6.26 -10.92
N ARG A 39 -8.72 5.60 -11.82
CA ARG A 39 -8.81 4.14 -11.82
C ARG A 39 -7.45 3.48 -12.03
N ARG A 40 -6.64 3.99 -12.97
CA ARG A 40 -5.31 3.45 -13.26
C ARG A 40 -4.37 3.58 -12.06
N ILE A 41 -4.40 4.70 -11.33
CA ILE A 41 -3.58 4.91 -10.12
C ILE A 41 -4.11 4.07 -8.96
N PHE A 42 -5.35 4.37 -8.53
CA PHE A 42 -5.88 3.90 -7.25
C PHE A 42 -6.48 2.49 -7.29
N VAL A 43 -6.75 1.97 -8.48
CA VAL A 43 -7.30 0.62 -8.59
C VAL A 43 -6.26 -0.33 -9.18
N ASP A 44 -5.79 -0.05 -10.38
CA ASP A 44 -4.90 -0.97 -11.09
C ASP A 44 -3.48 -0.92 -10.50
N GLY A 45 -2.96 0.29 -10.23
CA GLY A 45 -1.65 0.49 -9.61
C GLY A 45 -1.58 -0.11 -8.21
N LEU A 46 -2.53 0.25 -7.32
CA LEU A 46 -2.54 -0.32 -5.97
C LEU A 46 -2.80 -1.82 -5.96
N SER A 47 -3.61 -2.35 -6.88
CA SER A 47 -3.79 -3.80 -7.02
C SER A 47 -2.47 -4.50 -7.39
N GLY A 48 -1.67 -3.92 -8.31
CA GLY A 48 -0.35 -4.43 -8.65
C GLY A 48 0.64 -4.37 -7.48
N MET A 49 0.63 -3.25 -6.73
CA MET A 49 1.41 -3.07 -5.52
C MET A 49 1.09 -4.14 -4.48
N THR A 50 -0.20 -4.38 -4.19
CA THR A 50 -0.60 -5.37 -3.17
C THR A 50 -0.20 -6.78 -3.54
N ILE A 51 -0.21 -7.14 -4.83
CA ILE A 51 0.28 -8.44 -5.32
C ILE A 51 1.79 -8.57 -5.05
N GLY A 52 2.58 -7.56 -5.41
CA GLY A 52 4.03 -7.57 -5.19
C GLY A 52 4.38 -7.67 -3.70
N TRP A 53 3.72 -6.87 -2.87
CA TRP A 53 3.87 -6.92 -1.42
C TRP A 53 3.51 -8.27 -0.82
N PHE A 54 2.39 -8.84 -1.25
CA PHE A 54 1.95 -10.17 -0.81
C PHE A 54 2.98 -11.24 -1.13
N CYS A 55 3.44 -11.31 -2.38
CA CYS A 55 4.37 -12.33 -2.84
C CYS A 55 5.74 -12.29 -2.12
N THR A 56 6.15 -11.13 -1.62
CA THR A 56 7.45 -10.97 -0.94
C THR A 56 7.29 -10.89 0.58
N PHE A 57 6.68 -9.84 1.06
CA PHE A 57 6.63 -9.59 2.50
C PHE A 57 5.76 -10.61 3.23
N VAL A 58 4.53 -10.86 2.76
CA VAL A 58 3.59 -11.76 3.44
C VAL A 58 4.07 -13.21 3.38
N ILE A 59 4.39 -13.70 2.17
CA ILE A 59 4.92 -15.06 2.02
C ILE A 59 6.25 -15.21 2.76
N GLY A 60 7.09 -14.18 2.76
CA GLY A 60 8.33 -14.16 3.56
C GLY A 60 8.07 -14.31 5.06
N THR A 61 7.04 -13.65 5.59
CA THR A 61 6.67 -13.76 7.01
C THR A 61 6.13 -15.15 7.35
N ILE A 62 5.30 -15.74 6.48
CA ILE A 62 4.79 -17.11 6.66
C ILE A 62 5.95 -18.11 6.64
N LEU A 63 6.89 -18.00 5.70
CA LEU A 63 8.05 -18.89 5.63
C LEU A 63 8.97 -18.73 6.85
N GLN A 64 9.14 -17.50 7.36
CA GLN A 64 9.88 -17.26 8.59
C GLN A 64 9.24 -17.98 9.78
N GLN A 65 7.91 -17.92 9.88
CA GLN A 65 7.19 -18.59 10.97
C GLN A 65 7.28 -20.12 10.86
N ILE A 66 7.17 -20.67 9.63
CA ILE A 66 7.39 -22.10 9.40
C ILE A 66 8.83 -22.49 9.78
N GLY A 67 9.82 -21.68 9.43
CA GLY A 67 11.21 -21.89 9.83
C GLY A 67 11.42 -21.90 11.35
N ASN A 68 10.70 -21.04 12.07
CA ASN A 68 10.71 -21.02 13.53
C ASN A 68 10.14 -22.33 14.14
N TRP A 69 9.09 -22.87 13.53
CA TRP A 69 8.47 -24.13 14.00
C TRP A 69 9.30 -25.37 13.69
N ILE A 70 9.97 -25.40 12.53
CA ILE A 70 10.84 -26.53 12.15
C ILE A 70 12.09 -26.55 13.01
N GLY A 71 12.69 -25.37 13.29
CA GLY A 71 13.94 -25.27 14.05
C GLY A 71 15.14 -25.92 13.34
N GLY A 72 16.28 -25.98 14.05
CA GLY A 72 17.51 -26.58 13.51
C GLY A 72 18.04 -25.90 12.25
N ASP A 73 18.94 -26.57 11.52
CA ASP A 73 19.60 -26.00 10.33
C ASP A 73 18.61 -25.76 9.17
N ALA A 74 17.64 -26.64 8.98
CA ALA A 74 16.62 -26.49 7.95
C ALA A 74 15.70 -25.28 8.23
N GLY A 75 15.33 -25.08 9.48
CA GLY A 75 14.59 -23.91 9.91
C GLY A 75 15.39 -22.63 9.72
N GLY A 76 16.68 -22.63 10.03
CA GLY A 76 17.60 -21.50 9.81
C GLY A 76 17.73 -21.11 8.35
N MET A 77 17.82 -22.08 7.43
CA MET A 77 17.84 -21.81 5.98
C MET A 77 16.53 -21.14 5.51
N LEU A 78 15.37 -21.62 5.99
CA LEU A 78 14.09 -21.00 5.65
C LEU A 78 13.98 -19.57 6.17
N GLN A 79 14.44 -19.30 7.38
CA GLN A 79 14.44 -17.95 7.98
C GLN A 79 15.34 -17.00 7.19
N THR A 80 16.53 -17.44 6.79
CA THR A 80 17.45 -16.66 5.95
C THR A 80 16.85 -16.35 4.59
N GLY A 81 16.26 -17.34 3.92
CA GLY A 81 15.54 -17.14 2.67
C GLY A 81 14.33 -16.20 2.79
N ALA A 82 13.61 -16.30 3.91
CA ALA A 82 12.50 -15.41 4.21
C ALA A 82 12.95 -13.95 4.45
N ALA A 83 14.07 -13.75 5.14
CA ALA A 83 14.66 -12.42 5.34
C ALA A 83 15.08 -11.78 4.01
N ALA A 84 15.79 -12.52 3.16
CA ALA A 84 16.19 -12.04 1.84
C ALA A 84 14.98 -11.60 0.98
N ARG A 85 13.87 -12.35 1.00
CA ARG A 85 12.65 -11.98 0.25
C ARG A 85 12.02 -10.66 0.71
N LYS A 86 12.04 -10.37 2.01
CA LYS A 86 11.47 -9.12 2.54
C LYS A 86 12.19 -7.91 1.97
N VAL A 87 13.50 -7.99 1.79
CA VAL A 87 14.31 -6.93 1.20
C VAL A 87 13.87 -6.59 -0.22
N PHE A 88 13.43 -7.57 -1.01
CA PHE A 88 12.97 -7.37 -2.39
C PHE A 88 11.53 -6.85 -2.52
N ALA A 89 10.88 -6.47 -1.44
CA ALA A 89 9.49 -6.04 -1.47
C ALA A 89 9.26 -4.84 -2.39
N GLY A 90 10.16 -3.85 -2.38
CA GLY A 90 10.09 -2.68 -3.27
C GLY A 90 10.17 -3.06 -4.75
N ALA A 91 11.07 -3.99 -5.11
CA ALA A 91 11.20 -4.49 -6.47
C ALA A 91 9.94 -5.24 -6.92
N ALA A 92 9.38 -6.10 -6.05
CA ALA A 92 8.16 -6.84 -6.34
C ALA A 92 6.93 -5.93 -6.50
N ILE A 93 6.85 -4.84 -5.73
CA ILE A 93 5.84 -3.80 -5.90
C ILE A 93 5.93 -3.20 -7.31
N GLY A 94 7.11 -2.77 -7.75
CA GLY A 94 7.32 -2.19 -9.07
C GLY A 94 6.98 -3.15 -10.20
N ALA A 95 7.45 -4.39 -10.13
CA ALA A 95 7.15 -5.44 -11.09
C ALA A 95 5.66 -5.80 -11.14
N GLY A 96 5.02 -5.96 -9.98
CA GLY A 96 3.59 -6.26 -9.86
C GLY A 96 2.71 -5.16 -10.43
N MET A 97 3.10 -3.89 -10.22
CA MET A 97 2.42 -2.74 -10.81
C MET A 97 2.54 -2.73 -12.34
N ALA A 98 3.75 -2.89 -12.86
CA ALA A 98 3.97 -2.93 -14.31
C ALA A 98 3.19 -4.07 -14.97
N TYR A 99 3.17 -5.25 -14.36
CA TYR A 99 2.36 -6.38 -14.81
C TYR A 99 0.86 -6.04 -14.84
N LYS A 100 0.33 -5.46 -13.77
CA LYS A 100 -1.10 -5.11 -13.67
C LYS A 100 -1.50 -4.01 -14.64
N LEU A 101 -0.58 -3.09 -14.94
CA LEU A 101 -0.78 -1.99 -15.88
C LEU A 101 -0.60 -2.42 -17.34
N GLY A 102 -0.19 -3.67 -17.60
CA GLY A 102 -0.02 -4.24 -18.94
C GLY A 102 1.25 -3.76 -19.67
N GLU A 103 2.30 -3.43 -18.91
CA GLU A 103 3.54 -2.90 -19.47
C GLU A 103 4.48 -4.01 -19.97
N SER A 104 5.46 -3.64 -20.79
CA SER A 104 6.46 -4.56 -21.33
C SER A 104 7.39 -5.13 -20.25
N ALA A 105 8.02 -6.28 -20.52
CA ALA A 105 9.00 -6.88 -19.61
C ALA A 105 10.17 -5.94 -19.27
N LEU A 106 10.61 -5.11 -20.23
CA LEU A 106 11.65 -4.11 -20.00
C LEU A 106 11.19 -3.03 -19.01
N THR A 107 9.97 -2.51 -19.18
CA THR A 107 9.37 -1.55 -18.26
C THR A 107 9.16 -2.17 -16.87
N ALA A 108 8.75 -3.44 -16.81
CA ALA A 108 8.55 -4.15 -15.55
C ALA A 108 9.86 -4.30 -14.78
N SER A 109 10.96 -4.66 -15.46
CA SER A 109 12.29 -4.75 -14.83
C SER A 109 12.80 -3.40 -14.35
N ALA A 110 12.60 -2.34 -15.16
CA ALA A 110 12.97 -0.98 -14.77
C ALA A 110 12.10 -0.46 -13.60
N ALA A 111 10.81 -0.75 -13.61
CA ALA A 111 9.89 -0.39 -12.51
C ALA A 111 10.25 -1.14 -11.22
N ALA A 112 10.73 -2.38 -11.30
CA ALA A 112 11.26 -3.10 -10.14
C ALA A 112 12.47 -2.37 -9.52
N ALA A 113 13.40 -1.90 -10.34
CA ALA A 113 14.54 -1.12 -9.87
C ALA A 113 14.11 0.23 -9.27
N ALA A 114 13.21 0.96 -9.94
CA ALA A 114 12.65 2.21 -9.41
C ALA A 114 11.91 2.01 -8.10
N GLY A 115 11.10 0.95 -7.99
CA GLY A 115 10.41 0.58 -6.76
C GLY A 115 11.35 0.22 -5.62
N MET A 116 12.48 -0.42 -5.92
CA MET A 116 13.53 -0.71 -4.94
C MET A 116 14.16 0.58 -4.40
N ILE A 117 14.55 1.50 -5.29
CA ILE A 117 15.06 2.83 -4.88
C ILE A 117 14.03 3.57 -4.04
N GLY A 118 12.76 3.56 -4.46
CA GLY A 118 11.66 4.17 -3.72
C GLY A 118 11.47 3.54 -2.33
N ALA A 119 11.53 2.22 -2.20
CA ALA A 119 11.36 1.53 -0.92
C ALA A 119 12.40 1.95 0.13
N TYR A 120 13.63 2.19 -0.29
CA TYR A 120 14.75 2.54 0.57
C TYR A 120 15.16 4.02 0.49
N SER A 121 14.28 4.88 -0.03
CA SER A 121 14.55 6.32 -0.21
C SER A 121 15.00 7.00 1.08
N THR A 122 14.40 6.68 2.22
CA THR A 122 14.75 7.23 3.53
C THR A 122 16.18 6.85 3.90
N GLN A 123 16.55 5.57 3.78
CA GLN A 123 17.91 5.09 4.07
C GLN A 123 18.95 5.67 3.11
N ILE A 124 18.54 5.96 1.86
CA ILE A 124 19.41 6.64 0.89
C ILE A 124 19.66 8.09 1.31
N LEU A 125 18.61 8.81 1.74
CA LEU A 125 18.72 10.21 2.18
C LEU A 125 19.53 10.36 3.46
N ASP A 126 19.34 9.46 4.42
CA ASP A 126 20.02 9.47 5.71
C ASP A 126 21.46 8.89 5.63
N GLY A 127 21.83 8.34 4.47
CA GLY A 127 23.13 7.70 4.25
C GLY A 127 23.30 6.36 4.97
N SER A 128 22.30 5.87 5.69
CA SER A 128 22.36 4.61 6.45
C SER A 128 22.42 3.35 5.58
N ILE A 129 22.15 3.49 4.28
CA ILE A 129 22.25 2.41 3.29
C ILE A 129 23.69 1.92 3.09
N LEU A 130 24.69 2.77 3.42
CA LEU A 130 26.12 2.46 3.29
C LEU A 130 26.75 2.34 4.68
N THR A 131 27.02 1.12 5.11
CA THR A 131 27.73 0.83 6.38
C THR A 131 29.01 0.09 6.06
N ASP A 132 30.14 0.65 6.45
CA ASP A 132 31.50 0.07 6.21
C ASP A 132 31.77 -0.26 4.73
N GLY A 133 31.30 0.57 3.80
CA GLY A 133 31.46 0.35 2.36
C GLY A 133 30.59 -0.77 1.78
N LYS A 134 29.67 -1.32 2.56
CA LYS A 134 28.71 -2.33 2.13
C LYS A 134 27.30 -1.74 2.08
N ILE A 135 26.50 -2.17 1.10
CA ILE A 135 25.08 -1.83 1.05
C ILE A 135 24.34 -2.70 2.05
N VAL A 136 23.74 -2.08 3.06
CA VAL A 136 22.91 -2.75 4.06
C VAL A 136 21.48 -2.25 3.90
N LEU A 137 20.59 -3.14 3.54
CA LEU A 137 19.15 -2.86 3.39
C LEU A 137 18.44 -3.41 4.63
N ASP A 138 17.86 -2.52 5.41
CA ASP A 138 17.13 -2.90 6.62
C ASP A 138 15.63 -3.00 6.36
N GLY A 139 15.09 -4.19 6.66
CA GLY A 139 13.67 -4.48 6.55
C GLY A 139 13.13 -4.48 5.11
N PRO A 140 11.81 -4.38 4.95
CA PRO A 140 11.14 -4.43 3.64
C PRO A 140 11.10 -3.08 2.91
N GLY A 141 11.65 -2.02 3.51
CA GLY A 141 11.50 -0.65 3.03
C GLY A 141 10.08 -0.10 3.19
N GLN A 142 9.81 1.05 2.58
CA GLN A 142 8.51 1.74 2.66
C GLN A 142 7.68 1.47 1.39
N PRO A 143 6.53 0.76 1.53
CA PRO A 143 5.73 0.37 0.35
C PRO A 143 5.13 1.54 -0.41
N LEU A 144 4.72 2.61 0.29
CA LEU A 144 4.06 3.76 -0.35
C LEU A 144 5.03 4.58 -1.19
N THR A 145 6.29 4.74 -0.75
CA THR A 145 7.34 5.37 -1.56
C THR A 145 7.76 4.50 -2.74
N ALA A 146 7.82 3.16 -2.55
CA ALA A 146 8.03 2.21 -3.64
C ALA A 146 6.93 2.31 -4.71
N PHE A 147 5.67 2.44 -4.28
CA PHE A 147 4.52 2.64 -5.16
C PHE A 147 4.66 3.93 -5.97
N ALA A 148 4.93 5.06 -5.31
CA ALA A 148 5.06 6.35 -5.97
C ALA A 148 6.21 6.35 -6.99
N ALA A 149 7.38 5.83 -6.61
CA ALA A 149 8.55 5.72 -7.49
C ALA A 149 8.27 4.85 -8.71
N ALA A 150 7.73 3.65 -8.50
CA ALA A 150 7.41 2.72 -9.57
C ALA A 150 6.33 3.28 -10.50
N TYR A 151 5.26 3.88 -9.95
CA TYR A 151 4.16 4.43 -10.75
C TYR A 151 4.63 5.57 -11.66
N ILE A 152 5.34 6.55 -11.09
CA ILE A 152 5.88 7.68 -11.87
C ILE A 152 6.85 7.18 -12.94
N GLY A 153 7.74 6.25 -12.57
CA GLY A 153 8.67 5.64 -13.53
C GLY A 153 7.95 4.92 -14.68
N ILE A 154 6.93 4.13 -14.40
CA ILE A 154 6.13 3.41 -15.41
C ILE A 154 5.45 4.40 -16.36
N GLU A 155 4.80 5.44 -15.85
CA GLU A 155 4.10 6.41 -16.70
C GLU A 155 5.07 7.18 -17.62
N ILE A 156 6.23 7.57 -17.11
CA ILE A 156 7.28 8.21 -17.93
C ILE A 156 7.84 7.23 -18.96
N GLY A 157 8.17 6.01 -18.56
CA GLY A 157 8.63 4.97 -19.48
C GLY A 157 7.64 4.69 -20.60
N ARG A 158 6.34 4.64 -20.30
CA ARG A 158 5.27 4.44 -21.27
C ARG A 158 5.16 5.59 -22.28
N ILE A 159 5.24 6.85 -21.81
CA ILE A 159 5.17 8.02 -22.67
C ILE A 159 6.33 8.00 -23.68
N ILE A 160 7.53 7.68 -23.22
CA ILE A 160 8.73 7.67 -24.05
C ILE A 160 8.74 6.49 -25.02
N ALA A 161 8.35 5.32 -24.58
CA ALA A 161 8.26 4.12 -25.42
C ALA A 161 7.28 4.29 -26.61
N GLY A 162 6.26 5.14 -26.45
CA GLY A 162 5.28 5.43 -27.49
C GLY A 162 5.73 6.43 -28.57
N GLN A 163 6.80 7.21 -28.33
CA GLN A 163 7.12 8.36 -29.17
C GLN A 163 8.39 8.21 -30.03
N ILE A 164 9.37 7.39 -29.64
CA ILE A 164 10.70 7.37 -30.25
C ILE A 164 11.16 5.95 -30.58
N ARG A 165 11.65 5.67 -31.80
CA ARG A 165 12.14 4.33 -32.20
C ARG A 165 13.38 3.80 -31.43
N PRO A 166 14.37 4.61 -30.97
CA PRO A 166 15.41 4.14 -30.04
C PRO A 166 14.94 4.03 -28.58
N ALA A 167 13.65 4.21 -28.31
CA ALA A 167 13.03 4.24 -26.98
C ALA A 167 13.19 2.95 -26.17
N ARG A 168 13.44 1.81 -26.80
CA ARG A 168 13.63 0.54 -26.06
C ARG A 168 14.78 0.60 -25.06
N PHE A 169 15.80 1.41 -25.32
CA PHE A 169 16.94 1.60 -24.41
C PHE A 169 16.72 2.77 -23.45
N LEU A 170 16.13 3.85 -23.94
CA LEU A 170 15.92 5.09 -23.18
C LEU A 170 14.77 4.96 -22.15
N ALA A 171 13.72 4.19 -22.47
CA ALA A 171 12.58 4.03 -21.59
C ALA A 171 12.96 3.39 -20.24
N PRO A 172 13.66 2.24 -20.14
CA PRO A 172 14.11 1.69 -18.88
C PRO A 172 14.99 2.65 -18.08
N PHE A 173 15.93 3.32 -18.74
CA PHE A 173 16.85 4.28 -18.11
C PHE A 173 16.09 5.44 -17.43
N LEU A 174 15.17 6.06 -18.15
CA LEU A 174 14.37 7.16 -17.63
C LEU A 174 13.36 6.69 -16.58
N THR A 175 12.80 5.48 -16.73
CA THR A 175 11.94 4.87 -15.70
C THR A 175 12.66 4.76 -14.35
N ILE A 176 13.93 4.32 -14.36
CA ILE A 176 14.72 4.16 -13.14
C ILE A 176 15.09 5.52 -12.55
N ILE A 177 15.63 6.43 -13.35
CA ILE A 177 16.13 7.72 -12.86
C ILE A 177 14.98 8.61 -12.38
N ILE A 178 13.95 8.78 -13.20
CA ILE A 178 12.85 9.68 -12.85
C ILE A 178 11.97 9.04 -11.77
N GLY A 179 11.69 7.74 -11.90
CA GLY A 179 10.93 7.03 -10.89
C GLY A 179 11.65 6.97 -9.54
N GLY A 180 12.91 6.55 -9.54
CA GLY A 180 13.73 6.51 -8.32
C GLY A 180 13.93 7.89 -7.71
N GLY A 181 14.26 8.90 -8.53
CA GLY A 181 14.39 10.29 -8.09
C GLY A 181 13.09 10.85 -7.50
N ALA A 182 11.95 10.57 -8.12
CA ALA A 182 10.65 10.95 -7.58
C ALA A 182 10.36 10.28 -6.23
N GLY A 183 10.71 8.99 -6.08
CA GLY A 183 10.62 8.28 -4.80
C GLY A 183 11.41 8.96 -3.69
N ILE A 184 12.66 9.34 -3.98
CA ILE A 184 13.54 10.05 -3.03
C ILE A 184 12.94 11.41 -2.65
N LEU A 185 12.41 12.18 -3.61
CA LEU A 185 11.82 13.49 -3.34
C LEU A 185 10.50 13.42 -2.55
N ILE A 186 9.71 12.37 -2.76
CA ILE A 186 8.40 12.19 -2.10
C ILE A 186 8.56 11.56 -0.70
N SER A 187 9.66 10.84 -0.45
CA SER A 187 9.89 10.10 0.80
C SER A 187 9.68 10.95 2.07
N PRO A 188 10.23 12.15 2.22
CA PRO A 188 10.05 12.94 3.44
C PRO A 188 8.59 13.29 3.74
N TYR A 189 7.79 13.52 2.70
CA TYR A 189 6.36 13.83 2.86
C TYR A 189 5.57 12.60 3.32
N ILE A 190 5.91 11.42 2.79
CA ILE A 190 5.29 10.16 3.19
C ILE A 190 5.66 9.81 4.63
N GLU A 191 6.93 9.95 5.00
CA GLU A 191 7.40 9.75 6.38
C GLU A 191 6.70 10.72 7.35
N GLY A 192 6.56 11.99 6.97
CA GLY A 192 5.82 12.97 7.76
C GLY A 192 4.37 12.56 8.00
N LEU A 193 3.68 12.07 6.96
CA LEU A 193 2.29 11.57 7.07
C LEU A 193 2.19 10.36 8.00
N ILE A 194 3.14 9.42 7.89
CA ILE A 194 3.20 8.24 8.78
C ILE A 194 3.49 8.68 10.22
N GLY A 195 4.36 9.68 10.41
CA GLY A 195 4.64 10.27 11.70
C GLY A 195 3.41 10.86 12.38
N GLU A 196 2.54 11.57 11.64
CA GLU A 196 1.27 12.08 12.17
C GLU A 196 0.31 10.95 12.57
N ILE A 197 0.22 9.90 11.78
CA ILE A 197 -0.56 8.70 12.17
C ILE A 197 0.03 8.10 13.47
N GLY A 198 1.34 8.02 13.57
CA GLY A 198 2.02 7.56 14.78
C GLY A 198 1.68 8.40 16.01
N LYS A 199 1.67 9.73 15.89
CA LYS A 199 1.27 10.63 16.99
C LYS A 199 -0.19 10.40 17.43
N MET A 200 -1.11 10.19 16.49
CA MET A 200 -2.50 9.88 16.81
C MET A 200 -2.62 8.57 17.60
N ILE A 201 -1.86 7.55 17.21
CA ILE A 201 -1.86 6.27 17.92
C ILE A 201 -1.23 6.43 19.30
N GLN A 202 -0.12 7.15 19.40
CA GLN A 202 0.54 7.44 20.68
C GLN A 202 -0.39 8.20 21.64
N TRP A 203 -1.15 9.19 21.15
CA TRP A 203 -2.19 9.83 21.94
C TRP A 203 -3.22 8.81 22.45
N GLY A 204 -3.65 7.88 21.60
CA GLY A 204 -4.56 6.79 21.97
C GLY A 204 -4.04 5.92 23.10
N THR A 205 -2.72 5.64 23.15
CA THR A 205 -2.12 4.80 24.21
C THR A 205 -2.11 5.45 25.58
N GLN A 206 -2.31 6.74 25.67
CA GLN A 206 -2.33 7.53 26.90
C GLN A 206 -3.74 7.64 27.51
N GLN A 207 -4.76 7.09 26.87
CA GLN A 207 -6.14 7.17 27.32
C GLN A 207 -6.47 6.07 28.34
N GLU A 208 -7.65 6.18 28.95
CA GLU A 208 -8.21 5.14 29.80
C GLU A 208 -8.28 3.78 29.07
N PRO A 209 -8.09 2.64 29.77
CA PRO A 209 -7.92 1.35 29.12
C PRO A 209 -9.00 0.97 28.10
N TRP A 210 -10.25 1.31 28.34
CA TRP A 210 -11.35 1.02 27.41
C TRP A 210 -11.26 1.87 26.13
N LEU A 211 -10.94 3.17 26.27
CA LEU A 211 -10.80 4.08 25.15
C LEU A 211 -9.50 3.82 24.37
N MET A 212 -8.41 3.56 25.09
CA MET A 212 -7.15 3.11 24.53
C MET A 212 -7.36 1.87 23.64
N GLY A 213 -8.09 0.87 24.16
CA GLY A 213 -8.40 -0.35 23.42
C GLY A 213 -9.11 -0.07 22.09
N ILE A 214 -10.13 0.79 22.10
CA ILE A 214 -10.87 1.16 20.89
C ILE A 214 -9.98 1.91 19.92
N VAL A 215 -9.34 2.99 20.38
CA VAL A 215 -8.58 3.91 19.51
C VAL A 215 -7.38 3.21 18.89
N VAL A 216 -6.58 2.52 19.72
CA VAL A 216 -5.37 1.84 19.23
C VAL A 216 -5.73 0.69 18.28
N ALA A 217 -6.74 -0.13 18.61
CA ALA A 217 -7.16 -1.24 17.75
C ALA A 217 -7.71 -0.74 16.40
N VAL A 218 -8.52 0.31 16.39
CA VAL A 218 -9.07 0.88 15.15
C VAL A 218 -7.96 1.48 14.30
N LEU A 219 -7.11 2.33 14.87
CA LEU A 219 -6.04 3.00 14.11
C LEU A 219 -5.02 2.00 13.57
N MET A 220 -4.57 1.04 14.39
CA MET A 220 -3.63 0.02 13.92
C MET A 220 -4.26 -0.92 12.90
N GLY A 221 -5.53 -1.27 13.05
CA GLY A 221 -6.27 -2.04 12.05
C GLY A 221 -6.33 -1.30 10.70
N ILE A 222 -6.57 0.02 10.71
CA ILE A 222 -6.53 0.87 9.52
C ILE A 222 -5.12 0.88 8.91
N VAL A 223 -4.08 1.08 9.73
CA VAL A 223 -2.66 1.08 9.29
C VAL A 223 -2.28 -0.24 8.62
N CYS A 224 -2.70 -1.39 9.16
CA CYS A 224 -2.48 -2.71 8.55
C CYS A 224 -3.15 -2.87 7.17
N THR A 225 -4.19 -2.10 6.89
CA THR A 225 -4.89 -2.13 5.59
C THR A 225 -4.29 -1.14 4.60
N LEU A 226 -3.64 -0.09 5.08
CA LEU A 226 -2.95 0.90 4.26
C LEU A 226 -1.59 0.40 3.77
N PRO A 227 -1.07 0.95 2.66
CA PRO A 227 0.24 0.59 2.11
C PRO A 227 1.38 1.24 2.91
N VAL A 228 1.40 1.00 4.20
CA VAL A 228 2.41 1.48 5.14
C VAL A 228 3.16 0.27 5.69
N ASN A 229 4.45 0.44 6.00
CA ASN A 229 5.20 -0.60 6.68
C ASN A 229 4.77 -0.66 8.16
N PRO A 230 4.04 -1.70 8.61
CA PRO A 230 3.56 -1.75 9.98
C PRO A 230 4.70 -1.82 11.01
N ALA A 231 5.82 -2.45 10.65
CA ALA A 231 6.98 -2.54 11.52
C ALA A 231 7.62 -1.17 11.79
N ALA A 232 7.62 -0.26 10.79
CA ALA A 232 8.10 1.12 10.98
C ALA A 232 7.23 1.87 12.00
N VAL A 233 5.90 1.71 11.92
CA VAL A 233 4.98 2.32 12.90
C VAL A 233 5.20 1.74 14.30
N ALA A 234 5.41 0.43 14.42
CA ALA A 234 5.67 -0.21 15.72
C ALA A 234 6.96 0.26 16.37
N SER A 235 8.05 0.40 15.59
CA SER A 235 9.33 0.88 16.10
C SER A 235 9.26 2.33 16.59
N MET A 236 8.49 3.19 15.91
CA MET A 236 8.25 4.57 16.33
C MET A 236 7.49 4.65 17.67
N LEU A 237 6.58 3.72 17.93
CA LEU A 237 5.66 3.77 19.06
C LEU A 237 6.15 2.96 20.27
N ASN A 238 7.18 2.14 20.13
CA ASN A 238 7.69 1.24 21.19
C ASN A 238 6.57 0.49 21.91
N PHE A 239 5.60 -0.05 21.14
CA PHE A 239 4.46 -0.76 21.71
C PHE A 239 4.89 -1.88 22.66
N SER A 240 4.26 -1.93 23.82
CA SER A 240 4.43 -3.01 24.79
C SER A 240 3.17 -3.23 25.63
N GLY A 241 3.06 -4.39 26.23
CA GLY A 241 1.97 -4.72 27.17
C GLY A 241 0.59 -4.66 26.52
N ILE A 242 -0.39 -4.11 27.25
CA ILE A 242 -1.81 -4.12 26.88
C ILE A 242 -2.08 -3.29 25.60
N ALA A 243 -1.35 -2.19 25.38
CA ALA A 243 -1.49 -1.39 24.17
C ALA A 243 -1.06 -2.18 22.92
N ALA A 244 0.01 -2.98 23.03
CA ALA A 244 0.43 -3.88 21.96
C ALA A 244 -0.62 -4.99 21.71
N GLY A 245 -1.27 -5.48 22.75
CA GLY A 245 -2.40 -6.41 22.63
C GLY A 245 -3.60 -5.82 21.89
N ALA A 246 -3.98 -4.58 22.22
CA ALA A 246 -5.04 -3.87 21.51
C ALA A 246 -4.70 -3.69 20.02
N ALA A 247 -3.46 -3.32 19.69
CA ALA A 247 -2.99 -3.17 18.31
C ALA A 247 -3.07 -4.50 17.55
N ALA A 248 -2.58 -5.60 18.15
CA ALA A 248 -2.62 -6.94 17.56
C ALA A 248 -4.05 -7.39 17.25
N ILE A 249 -4.97 -7.17 18.18
CA ILE A 249 -6.40 -7.48 18.02
C ILE A 249 -7.02 -6.63 16.90
N GLY A 250 -6.70 -5.34 16.84
CA GLY A 250 -7.17 -4.45 15.77
C GLY A 250 -6.74 -4.92 14.38
N CYS A 251 -5.46 -5.25 14.21
CA CYS A 251 -4.92 -5.82 12.97
C CYS A 251 -5.60 -7.17 12.64
N SER A 252 -5.74 -8.06 13.62
CA SER A 252 -6.40 -9.37 13.46
C SER A 252 -7.86 -9.22 13.04
N ALA A 253 -8.61 -8.32 13.66
CA ALA A 253 -10.01 -8.06 13.35
C ALA A 253 -10.20 -7.55 11.91
N GLN A 254 -9.31 -6.69 11.42
CA GLN A 254 -9.32 -6.25 10.02
C GLN A 254 -9.05 -7.41 9.07
N MET A 255 -8.03 -8.21 9.34
CA MET A 255 -7.65 -9.34 8.47
C MET A 255 -8.74 -10.41 8.41
N VAL A 256 -9.20 -10.88 9.57
CA VAL A 256 -10.24 -11.91 9.67
C VAL A 256 -11.60 -11.37 9.21
N GLY A 257 -11.93 -10.11 9.54
CA GLY A 257 -13.16 -9.46 9.12
C GLY A 257 -13.30 -9.41 7.61
N PHE A 258 -12.26 -8.97 6.89
CA PHE A 258 -12.26 -8.97 5.42
C PHE A 258 -12.24 -10.39 4.83
N ALA A 259 -11.50 -11.30 5.45
CA ALA A 259 -11.47 -12.70 5.03
C ALA A 259 -12.86 -13.33 5.11
N ALA A 260 -13.57 -13.13 6.21
CA ALA A 260 -14.93 -13.62 6.42
C ALA A 260 -15.95 -12.96 5.47
N ALA A 261 -15.87 -11.64 5.31
CA ALA A 261 -16.73 -10.91 4.41
C ALA A 261 -16.59 -11.35 2.94
N GLY A 262 -15.35 -11.65 2.51
CA GLY A 262 -15.06 -12.07 1.14
C GLY A 262 -15.11 -13.58 0.89
N LEU A 263 -15.47 -14.40 1.88
CA LEU A 263 -15.39 -15.86 1.77
C LEU A 263 -16.26 -16.43 0.63
N ARG A 264 -17.45 -15.86 0.42
CA ARG A 264 -18.39 -16.34 -0.62
C ARG A 264 -17.86 -16.08 -2.03
N GLU A 265 -17.21 -14.93 -2.26
CA GLU A 265 -16.72 -14.53 -3.58
C GLU A 265 -15.32 -15.09 -3.87
N ASN A 266 -14.43 -15.13 -2.88
CA ASN A 266 -13.03 -15.48 -3.06
C ASN A 266 -12.68 -16.92 -2.63
N GLY A 267 -13.64 -17.64 -2.05
CA GLY A 267 -13.44 -19.01 -1.58
C GLY A 267 -12.40 -19.13 -0.46
N ILE A 268 -12.00 -20.37 -0.15
CA ILE A 268 -11.04 -20.69 0.93
C ILE A 268 -9.66 -20.05 0.65
N GLY A 269 -9.21 -20.04 -0.60
CA GLY A 269 -7.91 -19.44 -0.97
C GLY A 269 -7.88 -17.94 -0.69
N GLY A 270 -8.95 -17.21 -0.99
CA GLY A 270 -9.07 -15.80 -0.67
C GLY A 270 -9.20 -15.54 0.83
N PHE A 271 -9.90 -16.41 1.55
CA PHE A 271 -9.98 -16.36 3.02
C PHE A 271 -8.60 -16.49 3.67
N LEU A 272 -7.80 -17.48 3.27
CA LEU A 272 -6.45 -17.67 3.77
C LEU A 272 -5.51 -16.53 3.39
N ALA A 273 -5.58 -16.05 2.14
CA ALA A 273 -4.76 -14.94 1.68
C ALA A 273 -5.00 -13.64 2.47
N GLN A 274 -6.23 -13.38 2.91
CA GLN A 274 -6.57 -12.21 3.72
C GLN A 274 -6.43 -12.46 5.22
N GLY A 275 -6.93 -13.58 5.71
CA GLY A 275 -6.99 -13.91 7.13
C GLY A 275 -5.62 -14.23 7.74
N ILE A 276 -4.75 -14.90 6.99
CA ILE A 276 -3.38 -15.26 7.42
C ILE A 276 -2.34 -14.40 6.68
N GLY A 277 -2.70 -13.85 5.53
CA GLY A 277 -1.83 -13.03 4.71
C GLY A 277 -1.86 -11.54 5.09
N THR A 278 -2.76 -10.76 4.50
CA THR A 278 -2.87 -9.31 4.79
C THR A 278 -4.21 -8.73 4.37
N SER A 279 -4.73 -7.80 5.17
CA SER A 279 -5.92 -6.99 4.84
C SER A 279 -5.68 -6.00 3.70
N MET A 280 -4.44 -5.67 3.38
CA MET A 280 -4.06 -4.73 2.31
C MET A 280 -4.59 -5.16 0.93
N LEU A 281 -4.83 -6.45 0.70
CA LEU A 281 -5.45 -6.96 -0.52
C LEU A 281 -6.84 -6.36 -0.80
N GLN A 282 -7.53 -5.86 0.22
CA GLN A 282 -8.82 -5.19 0.07
C GLN A 282 -8.72 -3.70 -0.26
N LEU A 283 -7.55 -3.11 -0.19
CA LEU A 283 -7.37 -1.67 -0.41
C LEU A 283 -7.97 -1.17 -1.74
N PRO A 284 -7.77 -1.84 -2.89
CA PRO A 284 -8.41 -1.41 -4.14
C PRO A 284 -9.94 -1.47 -4.10
N ASN A 285 -10.52 -2.41 -3.34
CA ASN A 285 -11.97 -2.54 -3.19
C ASN A 285 -12.52 -1.48 -2.22
N ILE A 286 -11.80 -1.18 -1.14
CA ILE A 286 -12.13 -0.12 -0.18
C ILE A 286 -12.18 1.23 -0.88
N LEU A 287 -11.21 1.54 -1.74
CA LEU A 287 -11.18 2.80 -2.50
C LEU A 287 -12.35 2.92 -3.50
N ARG A 288 -12.84 1.80 -4.02
CA ARG A 288 -14.04 1.76 -4.87
C ARG A 288 -15.32 1.90 -4.05
N ARG A 289 -15.38 1.28 -2.88
CA ARG A 289 -16.55 1.21 -1.99
C ARG A 289 -16.14 1.30 -0.53
N PRO A 290 -15.95 2.50 0.04
CA PRO A 290 -15.45 2.70 1.41
C PRO A 290 -16.29 2.01 2.51
N TRP A 291 -17.57 1.81 2.25
CA TRP A 291 -18.50 1.16 3.18
C TRP A 291 -18.09 -0.27 3.58
N ILE A 292 -17.30 -0.95 2.74
CA ILE A 292 -16.77 -2.30 3.02
C ILE A 292 -15.86 -2.29 4.27
N TRP A 293 -15.29 -1.14 4.60
CA TRP A 293 -14.37 -1.02 5.73
C TRP A 293 -15.08 -0.95 7.08
N ILE A 294 -16.31 -0.44 7.12
CA ILE A 294 -17.05 -0.17 8.36
C ILE A 294 -17.17 -1.41 9.27
N PRO A 295 -17.62 -2.59 8.80
CA PRO A 295 -17.75 -3.75 9.68
C PRO A 295 -16.44 -4.14 10.36
N SER A 296 -15.33 -4.11 9.62
CA SER A 296 -14.00 -4.44 10.16
C SER A 296 -13.52 -3.39 11.16
N ILE A 297 -13.79 -2.10 10.94
CA ILE A 297 -13.47 -1.01 11.89
C ILE A 297 -14.28 -1.17 13.18
N VAL A 298 -15.58 -1.42 13.08
CA VAL A 298 -16.45 -1.61 14.25
C VAL A 298 -16.02 -2.82 15.06
N SER A 299 -15.74 -3.96 14.40
CA SER A 299 -15.24 -5.15 15.09
C SER A 299 -13.89 -4.93 15.76
N SER A 300 -12.97 -4.18 15.11
CA SER A 300 -11.69 -3.79 15.71
C SER A 300 -11.88 -2.98 16.98
N GLY A 301 -12.80 -2.01 17.00
CA GLY A 301 -13.08 -1.20 18.19
C GLY A 301 -13.66 -2.00 19.33
N ILE A 302 -14.66 -2.85 19.06
CA ILE A 302 -15.29 -3.70 20.08
C ILE A 302 -14.27 -4.69 20.68
N LEU A 303 -13.56 -5.42 19.82
CA LEU A 303 -12.57 -6.41 20.26
C LEU A 303 -11.36 -5.76 20.95
N GLY A 304 -10.97 -4.55 20.53
CA GLY A 304 -9.94 -3.77 21.19
C GLY A 304 -10.31 -3.43 22.64
N ALA A 305 -11.52 -2.93 22.87
CA ALA A 305 -12.02 -2.66 24.23
C ALA A 305 -12.08 -3.95 25.08
N VAL A 306 -12.57 -5.05 24.53
CA VAL A 306 -12.61 -6.36 25.21
C VAL A 306 -11.20 -6.82 25.56
N SER A 307 -10.23 -6.69 24.66
CA SER A 307 -8.84 -7.07 24.87
C SER A 307 -8.19 -6.31 26.03
N THR A 308 -8.44 -5.00 26.15
CA THR A 308 -7.80 -4.15 27.17
C THR A 308 -8.48 -4.23 28.53
N VAL A 309 -9.81 -4.28 28.57
CA VAL A 309 -10.58 -4.22 29.82
C VAL A 309 -10.79 -5.61 30.43
N LEU A 310 -11.27 -6.58 29.62
CA LEU A 310 -11.64 -7.90 30.11
C LEU A 310 -10.47 -8.86 30.10
N LEU A 311 -9.76 -8.97 28.99
CA LEU A 311 -8.72 -9.99 28.82
C LEU A 311 -7.34 -9.51 29.27
N LYS A 312 -7.11 -8.19 29.30
CA LYS A 312 -5.82 -7.57 29.62
C LYS A 312 -4.64 -8.24 28.89
N MET A 313 -4.85 -8.55 27.61
CA MET A 313 -3.90 -9.30 26.80
C MET A 313 -2.64 -8.47 26.52
N PRO A 314 -1.46 -8.86 27.05
CA PRO A 314 -0.21 -8.23 26.63
C PRO A 314 0.23 -8.77 25.27
N ASN A 315 1.02 -8.00 24.55
CA ASN A 315 1.72 -8.49 23.36
C ASN A 315 3.08 -7.79 23.22
N SER A 316 3.92 -8.32 22.33
CA SER A 316 5.19 -7.71 21.95
C SER A 316 4.99 -6.62 20.89
N SER A 317 6.00 -5.75 20.71
CA SER A 317 6.00 -4.73 19.66
C SER A 317 5.84 -5.34 18.26
N LEU A 318 6.46 -6.48 18.01
CA LEU A 318 6.35 -7.18 16.74
C LEU A 318 4.96 -7.79 16.54
N GLY A 319 4.39 -8.43 17.57
CA GLY A 319 3.05 -9.01 17.55
C GLY A 319 1.96 -7.95 17.37
N ALA A 320 2.16 -6.75 17.91
CA ALA A 320 1.25 -5.63 17.82
C ALA A 320 0.86 -5.28 16.37
N VAL A 321 1.81 -5.44 15.43
CA VAL A 321 1.63 -5.01 14.04
C VAL A 321 1.39 -6.15 13.07
N MET A 322 1.63 -7.39 13.49
CA MET A 322 1.47 -8.56 12.62
C MET A 322 0.03 -9.09 12.60
N GLY A 323 -0.76 -8.86 13.67
CA GLY A 323 -2.09 -9.44 13.76
C GLY A 323 -2.09 -10.93 13.49
N THR A 324 -2.92 -11.42 12.59
CA THR A 324 -2.95 -12.84 12.17
C THR A 324 -1.96 -13.16 11.05
N MET A 325 -1.13 -12.21 10.59
CA MET A 325 -0.17 -12.42 9.52
C MET A 325 0.85 -13.52 9.89
N GLY A 326 0.85 -14.61 9.12
CA GLY A 326 1.69 -15.77 9.38
C GLY A 326 1.48 -16.39 10.77
N LEU A 327 0.36 -16.10 11.45
CA LEU A 327 0.05 -16.47 12.85
C LEU A 327 1.05 -15.90 13.88
N SER A 328 1.96 -15.00 13.47
CA SER A 328 3.02 -14.49 14.35
C SER A 328 2.49 -13.59 15.46
N GLY A 329 1.48 -12.77 15.20
CA GLY A 329 0.89 -11.91 16.23
C GLY A 329 0.17 -12.67 17.33
N ALA A 330 -0.39 -13.85 17.00
CA ALA A 330 -1.06 -14.72 17.98
C ALA A 330 -0.07 -15.53 18.83
N VAL A 331 1.15 -15.78 18.33
CA VAL A 331 2.16 -16.62 18.99
C VAL A 331 3.17 -15.79 19.78
N SER A 332 3.29 -14.49 19.50
CA SER A 332 4.28 -13.59 20.11
C SER A 332 3.75 -12.84 21.35
N GLY A 333 2.55 -13.19 21.85
CA GLY A 333 1.92 -12.66 23.04
C GLY A 333 2.23 -13.44 24.32
#